data_a65172c3ed868d97b8498e35154db79c
#
_entry.id   a65172c3ed868d97b8498e35154db79c
#
_cell.length_a   1.000
_cell.length_b   1.000
_cell.length_c   1.000
_cell.angle_alpha   90.00
_cell.angle_beta   90.00
_cell.angle_gamma   90.00
#
_symmetry.space_group_name_H-M   'P 1'
#
loop_
_entity.id
_entity.type
_entity.pdbx_description
1 polymer ?
#
loop_
_entity_poly.entity_id
_entity_poly.type
_entity_poly.pdbx_seq_one_letter_code
_entity_poly.pdbx_strand_id
1 'polypeptide(L)'
;MANFGDELRSAPAQAKAQADAAQAKWVAEYEAEQRRIVDNAVGYFQEQCRIAAREGKRSIDCTPDRRAPSGAVYIGDSVTSLMICKKSAQNRARNLVPEIERCLSTMGLSSYRVSTVNITTTYPARHYVGFRIQASW
;
A
#
# COMPACT_ATOMS: atom_id res chain seq x y z
N MET A 1 -28.92 -39.13 10.43
CA MET A 1 -27.96 -38.62 11.40
C MET A 1 -26.55 -39.14 11.04
N ALA A 2 -25.57 -38.23 10.84
CA ALA A 2 -24.22 -38.66 10.54
C ALA A 2 -23.60 -39.36 11.73
N ASN A 3 -22.92 -40.48 11.52
CA ASN A 3 -22.18 -41.19 12.57
C ASN A 3 -20.71 -40.79 12.57
N PHE A 4 -19.96 -41.29 13.54
CA PHE A 4 -18.53 -40.95 13.68
C PHE A 4 -17.69 -41.32 12.44
N GLY A 5 -18.01 -42.46 11.81
CA GLY A 5 -17.33 -42.86 10.56
C GLY A 5 -17.59 -41.88 9.41
N ASP A 6 -18.78 -41.36 9.28
CA ASP A 6 -19.15 -40.36 8.28
C ASP A 6 -18.44 -39.02 8.56
N GLU A 7 -18.36 -38.64 9.83
CA GLU A 7 -17.61 -37.48 10.27
C GLU A 7 -16.12 -37.56 9.84
N LEU A 8 -15.49 -38.71 10.10
CA LEU A 8 -14.10 -38.93 9.71
C LEU A 8 -13.88 -38.91 8.19
N ARG A 9 -14.82 -39.47 7.42
CA ARG A 9 -14.73 -39.48 5.96
C ARG A 9 -14.89 -38.10 5.34
N SER A 10 -15.69 -37.23 5.94
CA SER A 10 -15.91 -35.86 5.48
C SER A 10 -14.90 -34.86 5.99
N ALA A 11 -14.12 -35.20 7.04
CA ALA A 11 -13.16 -34.27 7.65
C ALA A 11 -12.11 -33.69 6.68
N PRO A 12 -11.48 -34.48 5.77
CA PRO A 12 -10.52 -33.91 4.82
C PRO A 12 -11.14 -32.86 3.89
N ALA A 13 -12.35 -33.09 3.40
CA ALA A 13 -13.06 -32.15 2.54
C ALA A 13 -13.45 -30.88 3.30
N GLN A 14 -13.90 -31.01 4.53
CA GLN A 14 -14.24 -29.87 5.40
C GLN A 14 -12.98 -29.06 5.74
N ALA A 15 -11.87 -29.71 6.07
CA ALA A 15 -10.60 -29.05 6.35
C ALA A 15 -10.10 -28.27 5.13
N LYS A 16 -10.19 -28.85 3.94
CA LYS A 16 -9.83 -28.18 2.68
C LYS A 16 -10.73 -26.97 2.42
N ALA A 17 -12.04 -27.11 2.60
CA ALA A 17 -12.97 -26.00 2.41
C ALA A 17 -12.70 -24.85 3.36
N GLN A 18 -12.38 -25.13 4.63
CA GLN A 18 -12.00 -24.11 5.61
C GLN A 18 -10.68 -23.43 5.25
N ALA A 19 -9.69 -24.19 4.81
CA ALA A 19 -8.39 -23.65 4.38
C ALA A 19 -8.56 -22.76 3.14
N ASP A 20 -9.35 -23.18 2.15
CA ASP A 20 -9.64 -22.42 0.95
C ASP A 20 -10.39 -21.11 1.28
N ALA A 21 -11.35 -21.17 2.20
CA ALA A 21 -12.08 -19.99 2.65
C ALA A 21 -11.17 -19.00 3.39
N ALA A 22 -10.28 -19.48 4.27
CA ALA A 22 -9.30 -18.66 4.97
C ALA A 22 -8.32 -18.02 4.00
N GLN A 23 -7.85 -18.75 3.00
CA GLN A 23 -6.96 -18.23 1.96
C GLN A 23 -7.65 -17.13 1.13
N ALA A 24 -8.90 -17.35 0.72
CA ALA A 24 -9.66 -16.36 -0.04
C ALA A 24 -9.89 -15.08 0.77
N LYS A 25 -10.20 -15.20 2.06
CA LYS A 25 -10.34 -14.06 2.96
C LYS A 25 -9.03 -13.28 3.10
N TRP A 26 -7.92 -13.97 3.29
CA TRP A 26 -6.61 -13.34 3.40
C TRP A 26 -6.24 -12.58 2.13
N VAL A 27 -6.44 -13.18 0.95
CA VAL A 27 -6.19 -12.53 -0.35
C VAL A 27 -7.05 -11.28 -0.50
N ALA A 28 -8.34 -11.36 -0.18
CA ALA A 28 -9.25 -10.21 -0.28
C ALA A 28 -8.83 -9.07 0.65
N GLU A 29 -8.44 -9.36 1.88
CA GLU A 29 -7.94 -8.36 2.85
C GLU A 29 -6.63 -7.74 2.37
N TYR A 30 -5.72 -8.54 1.85
CA TYR A 30 -4.44 -8.07 1.30
C TYR A 30 -4.67 -7.13 0.11
N GLU A 31 -5.50 -7.50 -0.84
CA GLU A 31 -5.82 -6.67 -2.02
C GLU A 31 -6.52 -5.36 -1.61
N ALA A 32 -7.43 -5.41 -0.64
CA ALA A 32 -8.11 -4.23 -0.12
C ALA A 32 -7.11 -3.26 0.54
N GLU A 33 -6.13 -3.77 1.27
CA GLU A 33 -5.08 -2.94 1.87
C GLU A 33 -4.19 -2.29 0.80
N GLN A 34 -3.78 -3.05 -0.23
CA GLN A 34 -2.98 -2.52 -1.33
C GLN A 34 -3.73 -1.40 -2.06
N ARG A 35 -5.02 -1.60 -2.32
CA ARG A 35 -5.87 -0.57 -2.95
C ARG A 35 -5.97 0.67 -2.09
N ARG A 36 -6.16 0.51 -0.79
CA ARG A 36 -6.21 1.64 0.16
C ARG A 36 -4.91 2.44 0.15
N ILE A 37 -3.75 1.78 0.11
CA ILE A 37 -2.45 2.43 0.05
C ILE A 37 -2.34 3.27 -1.23
N VAL A 38 -2.70 2.71 -2.37
CA VAL A 38 -2.69 3.42 -3.67
C VAL A 38 -3.65 4.60 -3.65
N ASP A 39 -4.89 4.41 -3.22
CA ASP A 39 -5.91 5.46 -3.17
C ASP A 39 -5.50 6.61 -2.26
N ASN A 40 -4.92 6.31 -1.10
CA ASN A 40 -4.44 7.32 -0.18
C ASN A 40 -3.22 8.09 -0.74
N ALA A 41 -2.29 7.40 -1.38
CA ALA A 41 -1.13 8.03 -2.01
C ALA A 41 -1.55 8.96 -3.15
N VAL A 42 -2.46 8.51 -4.00
CA VAL A 42 -2.99 9.30 -5.13
C VAL A 42 -3.82 10.48 -4.61
N GLY A 43 -4.67 10.27 -3.62
CA GLY A 43 -5.48 11.33 -3.02
C GLY A 43 -4.64 12.43 -2.39
N TYR A 44 -3.61 12.06 -1.65
CA TYR A 44 -2.65 13.01 -1.08
C TYR A 44 -1.91 13.79 -2.17
N PHE A 45 -1.44 13.11 -3.20
CA PHE A 45 -0.80 13.75 -4.35
C PHE A 45 -1.72 14.77 -5.03
N GLN A 46 -2.97 14.40 -5.28
CA GLN A 46 -3.95 15.30 -5.91
C GLN A 46 -4.18 16.55 -5.07
N GLU A 47 -4.27 16.42 -3.75
CA GLU A 47 -4.47 17.56 -2.86
C GLU A 47 -3.25 18.48 -2.87
N GLN A 48 -2.04 17.92 -2.84
CA GLN A 48 -0.82 18.71 -2.93
C GLN A 48 -0.70 19.43 -4.29
N CYS A 49 -1.15 18.81 -5.38
CA CYS A 49 -1.22 19.45 -6.68
C CYS A 49 -2.18 20.64 -6.68
N ARG A 50 -3.36 20.50 -6.06
CA ARG A 50 -4.34 21.60 -5.95
C ARG A 50 -3.75 22.78 -5.18
N ILE A 51 -3.06 22.52 -4.08
CA ILE A 51 -2.40 23.56 -3.28
C ILE A 51 -1.33 24.27 -4.11
N ALA A 52 -0.46 23.51 -4.79
CA ALA A 52 0.58 24.07 -5.63
C ALA A 52 0.05 24.91 -6.80
N ALA A 53 -1.04 24.43 -7.43
CA ALA A 53 -1.71 25.15 -8.52
C ALA A 53 -2.30 26.50 -8.07
N ARG A 54 -2.90 26.53 -6.87
CA ARG A 54 -3.40 27.78 -6.27
C ARG A 54 -2.29 28.80 -6.01
N GLU A 55 -1.08 28.31 -5.75
CA GLU A 55 0.12 29.14 -5.58
C GLU A 55 0.76 29.55 -6.91
N GLY A 56 0.19 29.18 -8.04
CA GLY A 56 0.68 29.48 -9.38
C GLY A 56 1.77 28.53 -9.89
N LYS A 57 2.00 27.43 -9.22
CA LYS A 57 2.97 26.42 -9.63
C LYS A 57 2.43 25.52 -10.74
N ARG A 58 3.28 25.01 -11.60
CA ARG A 58 2.96 24.07 -12.68
C ARG A 58 3.65 22.71 -12.53
N SER A 59 4.31 22.51 -11.43
CA SER A 59 5.00 21.26 -11.12
C SER A 59 5.06 21.05 -9.62
N ILE A 60 5.24 19.81 -9.22
CA ILE A 60 5.35 19.41 -7.83
C ILE A 60 6.34 18.25 -7.67
N ASP A 61 7.03 18.24 -6.54
CA ASP A 61 7.76 17.11 -6.02
C ASP A 61 7.09 16.71 -4.70
N CYS A 62 6.15 15.75 -4.80
CA CYS A 62 5.32 15.35 -3.69
C CYS A 62 5.96 14.17 -2.95
N THR A 63 6.30 14.38 -1.68
CA THR A 63 6.72 13.34 -0.76
C THR A 63 5.66 13.13 0.31
N PRO A 64 5.51 11.91 0.88
CA PRO A 64 4.52 11.68 1.93
C PRO A 64 4.75 12.54 3.16
N ASP A 65 3.67 12.87 3.87
CA ASP A 65 3.76 13.60 5.12
C ASP A 65 4.45 12.73 6.18
N ARG A 66 5.56 13.22 6.73
CA ARG A 66 6.31 12.51 7.77
C ARG A 66 5.58 12.42 9.10
N ARG A 67 4.59 13.27 9.35
CA ARG A 67 3.82 13.27 10.59
C ARG A 67 2.74 12.20 10.60
N ALA A 68 2.11 11.99 9.45
CA ALA A 68 1.05 11.01 9.28
C ALA A 68 1.13 10.44 7.87
N PRO A 69 2.06 9.49 7.61
CA PRO A 69 2.26 8.96 6.27
C PRO A 69 1.08 8.10 5.84
N SER A 70 0.13 8.73 5.16
CA SER A 70 -0.98 8.06 4.50
C SER A 70 -0.54 7.57 3.12
N GLY A 71 -0.99 6.38 2.72
CA GLY A 71 -0.58 5.80 1.44
C GLY A 71 0.86 5.32 1.42
N ALA A 72 1.36 4.78 2.53
CA ALA A 72 2.68 4.20 2.66
C ALA A 72 2.60 2.76 3.17
N VAL A 73 3.58 1.95 2.81
CA VAL A 73 3.70 0.56 3.30
C VAL A 73 4.41 0.58 4.65
N TYR A 74 3.73 0.08 5.68
CA TYR A 74 4.28 0.01 7.03
C TYR A 74 5.34 -1.09 7.14
N ILE A 75 6.49 -0.77 7.75
CA ILE A 75 7.58 -1.71 8.01
C ILE A 75 7.51 -2.22 9.45
N GLY A 76 7.49 -1.33 10.42
CA GLY A 76 7.49 -1.67 11.83
C GLY A 76 7.87 -0.48 12.73
N ASP A 77 7.81 -0.71 14.05
CA ASP A 77 8.02 0.32 15.07
C ASP A 77 9.44 0.29 15.67
N SER A 78 10.29 -0.66 15.28
CA SER A 78 11.62 -0.83 15.87
C SER A 78 12.71 -0.94 14.83
N VAL A 79 13.96 -0.73 15.25
CA VAL A 79 15.13 -0.94 14.39
C VAL A 79 15.20 -2.40 13.93
N THR A 80 14.82 -3.34 14.77
CA THR A 80 14.76 -4.77 14.42
C THR A 80 13.76 -5.01 13.29
N SER A 81 12.56 -4.43 13.37
CA SER A 81 11.57 -4.51 12.29
C SER A 81 12.09 -3.91 11.00
N LEU A 82 12.78 -2.77 11.08
CA LEU A 82 13.41 -2.14 9.92
C LEU A 82 14.43 -3.08 9.24
N MET A 83 15.27 -3.75 10.02
CA MET A 83 16.29 -4.66 9.49
C MET A 83 15.67 -5.91 8.86
N ILE A 84 14.61 -6.46 9.45
CA ILE A 84 14.00 -7.73 9.02
C ILE A 84 13.01 -7.51 7.87
N CYS A 85 12.14 -6.48 8.00
CA CYS A 85 10.97 -6.31 7.13
C CYS A 85 11.17 -5.29 6.02
N LYS A 86 12.24 -4.50 6.04
CA LYS A 86 12.47 -3.40 5.09
C LYS A 86 12.44 -3.85 3.64
N LYS A 87 13.16 -4.93 3.31
CA LYS A 87 13.22 -5.44 1.93
C LYS A 87 11.85 -5.89 1.42
N SER A 88 11.09 -6.58 2.26
CA SER A 88 9.73 -7.02 1.93
C SER A 88 8.80 -5.82 1.69
N ALA A 89 8.86 -4.82 2.55
CA ALA A 89 8.08 -3.59 2.40
C ALA A 89 8.47 -2.81 1.14
N GLN A 90 9.77 -2.73 0.83
CA GLN A 90 10.25 -2.10 -0.39
C GLN A 90 9.75 -2.82 -1.64
N ASN A 91 9.77 -4.15 -1.66
CA ASN A 91 9.25 -4.93 -2.78
C ASN A 91 7.74 -4.74 -2.95
N ARG A 92 6.99 -4.73 -1.85
CA ARG A 92 5.54 -4.46 -1.88
C ARG A 92 5.26 -3.07 -2.45
N ALA A 93 5.99 -2.06 -2.01
CA ALA A 93 5.85 -0.70 -2.53
C ALA A 93 6.18 -0.62 -4.02
N ARG A 94 7.27 -1.22 -4.45
CA ARG A 94 7.63 -1.27 -5.88
C ARG A 94 6.56 -1.90 -6.74
N ASN A 95 5.89 -2.94 -6.23
CA ASN A 95 4.81 -3.61 -6.95
C ASN A 95 3.56 -2.74 -7.08
N LEU A 96 3.41 -1.71 -6.25
CA LEU A 96 2.31 -0.74 -6.31
C LEU A 96 2.60 0.46 -7.21
N VAL A 97 3.85 0.70 -7.59
CA VAL A 97 4.22 1.81 -8.46
C VAL A 97 3.45 1.78 -9.80
N PRO A 98 3.33 0.65 -10.51
CA PRO A 98 2.53 0.59 -11.74
C PRO A 98 1.06 0.95 -11.54
N GLU A 99 0.48 0.61 -10.39
CA GLU A 99 -0.91 0.97 -10.05
C GLU A 99 -1.08 2.47 -9.88
N ILE A 100 -0.12 3.12 -9.21
CA ILE A 100 -0.11 4.58 -9.05
C ILE A 100 0.09 5.25 -10.40
N GLU A 101 1.03 4.78 -11.21
CA GLU A 101 1.27 5.31 -12.56
C GLU A 101 0.03 5.20 -13.44
N ARG A 102 -0.72 4.12 -13.33
CA ARG A 102 -1.99 3.95 -14.05
C ARG A 102 -2.99 5.02 -13.66
N CYS A 103 -3.13 5.31 -12.37
CA CYS A 103 -3.98 6.39 -11.88
C CYS A 103 -3.54 7.75 -12.43
N LEU A 104 -2.24 8.03 -12.43
CA LEU A 104 -1.69 9.29 -12.92
C LEU A 104 -1.87 9.46 -14.43
N SER A 105 -1.81 8.37 -15.19
CA SER A 105 -1.95 8.40 -16.66
C SER A 105 -3.31 8.91 -17.12
N THR A 106 -4.34 8.85 -16.27
CA THR A 106 -5.69 9.32 -16.58
C THR A 106 -5.94 10.77 -16.17
N MET A 107 -4.97 11.44 -15.55
CA MET A 107 -5.17 12.78 -14.96
C MET A 107 -4.82 13.94 -15.91
N GLY A 108 -4.30 13.66 -17.10
CA GLY A 108 -3.94 14.72 -18.04
C GLY A 108 -2.69 15.50 -17.67
N LEU A 109 -1.78 14.91 -16.89
CA LEU A 109 -0.51 15.53 -16.53
C LEU A 109 0.44 15.56 -17.72
N SER A 110 1.26 16.64 -17.83
CA SER A 110 2.28 16.74 -18.88
C SER A 110 3.40 15.73 -18.69
N SER A 111 3.83 15.51 -17.45
CA SER A 111 4.82 14.50 -17.09
C SER A 111 4.59 14.03 -15.66
N TYR A 112 5.02 12.81 -15.36
CA TYR A 112 5.01 12.29 -14.00
C TYR A 112 6.07 11.21 -13.83
N ARG A 113 6.59 11.10 -12.61
CA ARG A 113 7.52 10.05 -12.21
C ARG A 113 7.18 9.61 -10.79
N VAL A 114 7.09 8.31 -10.59
CA VAL A 114 6.82 7.69 -9.28
C VAL A 114 8.05 6.91 -8.83
N SER A 115 8.47 7.15 -7.61
CA SER A 115 9.56 6.42 -6.96
C SER A 115 9.18 6.11 -5.51
N THR A 116 9.94 5.22 -4.88
CA THR A 116 9.73 4.87 -3.48
C THR A 116 10.71 5.63 -2.60
N VAL A 117 10.28 5.99 -1.39
CA VAL A 117 11.11 6.65 -0.37
C VAL A 117 10.91 5.99 0.98
N ASN A 118 11.97 5.96 1.79
CA ASN A 118 11.88 5.52 3.17
C ASN A 118 11.47 6.69 4.07
N ILE A 119 10.52 6.44 4.98
CA ILE A 119 10.00 7.44 5.89
C ILE A 119 10.10 6.90 7.31
N THR A 120 10.64 7.69 8.22
CA THR A 120 10.64 7.40 9.65
C THR A 120 9.94 8.54 10.38
N THR A 121 8.90 8.20 11.15
CA THR A 121 8.24 9.14 12.04
C THR A 121 9.03 9.24 13.36
N THR A 122 8.86 10.32 14.11
CA THR A 122 9.66 10.56 15.32
C THR A 122 8.94 10.23 16.62
N TYR A 123 7.62 10.45 16.72
CA TYR A 123 6.85 10.22 17.94
C TYR A 123 5.47 9.63 17.62
N PRO A 124 5.28 8.30 17.74
CA PRO A 124 6.29 7.27 17.98
C PRO A 124 7.15 7.01 16.74
N ALA A 125 8.34 6.44 16.93
CA ALA A 125 9.21 6.06 15.83
C ALA A 125 8.60 4.88 15.07
N ARG A 126 8.20 5.10 13.82
CA ARG A 126 7.65 4.09 12.92
C ARG A 126 8.30 4.22 11.55
N HIS A 127 8.51 3.08 10.91
CA HIS A 127 9.18 3.00 9.62
C HIS A 127 8.18 2.63 8.53
N TYR A 128 8.26 3.35 7.39
CA TYR A 128 7.39 3.14 6.22
C TYR A 128 8.20 3.23 4.94
N VAL A 129 7.68 2.62 3.88
CA VAL A 129 8.08 2.89 2.51
C VAL A 129 6.91 3.60 1.82
N GLY A 130 7.11 4.83 1.43
CA GLY A 130 6.10 5.64 0.76
C GLY A 130 6.45 5.90 -0.69
N PHE A 131 5.63 6.72 -1.37
CA PHE A 131 5.78 7.04 -2.78
C PHE A 131 6.08 8.52 -2.95
N ARG A 132 7.14 8.81 -3.72
CA ARG A 132 7.49 10.14 -4.15
C ARG A 132 6.99 10.32 -5.58
N ILE A 133 6.17 11.34 -5.81
CA ILE A 133 5.58 11.62 -7.11
C ILE A 133 6.03 12.99 -7.56
N GLN A 134 6.77 13.02 -8.68
CA GLN A 134 7.17 14.26 -9.35
C GLN A 134 6.27 14.40 -10.58
N ALA A 135 5.62 15.53 -10.73
CA ALA A 135 4.68 15.75 -11.82
C ALA A 135 4.67 17.19 -12.28
N SER A 136 4.22 17.39 -13.51
CA SER A 136 3.96 18.72 -14.09
C SER A 136 2.66 18.71 -14.88
N TRP A 137 2.05 19.88 -15.02
CA TRP A 137 0.77 20.06 -15.72
C TRP A 137 0.70 21.34 -16.52
#